data_c8e9a94156bca22ab9dc00f3e8f58110
#
_entry.id   c8e9a94156bca22ab9dc00f3e8f58110
#
_cell.length_a   1.000
_cell.length_b   1.000
_cell.length_c   1.000
_cell.angle_alpha   90.00
_cell.angle_beta   90.00
_cell.angle_gamma   90.00
#
_symmetry.space_group_name_H-M   'P 1'
#
loop_
_entity.id
_entity.type
_entity.pdbx_description
1 polymer ?
#
loop_
_entity_poly.entity_id
_entity_poly.type
_entity_poly.pdbx_seq_one_letter_code
_entity_poly.pdbx_strand_id
1 'polypeptide(L)'
;MAITVEDRFAITELIAMHGHLCDSGELDRLGEVFTTDVTYDVPDFGQKIVGVTALAEAGRALGERNPVGHHVTNVVLSEQADGHVHARSKGIGIYANGTSGSVTYEDTVVRVENGWRISHRKTLARRAPLGG
;
A
#
# COMPACT_ATOMS: atom_id res chain seq x y z
N MET A 1 19.59 -9.00 10.19
CA MET A 1 18.87 -9.62 11.30
C MET A 1 17.52 -10.11 10.82
N ALA A 2 17.21 -11.34 11.14
CA ALA A 2 15.95 -11.95 10.71
C ALA A 2 14.75 -11.24 11.36
N ILE A 3 13.65 -11.12 10.62
CA ILE A 3 12.40 -10.61 11.19
C ILE A 3 11.73 -11.70 12.02
N THR A 4 11.09 -11.29 13.10
CA THR A 4 10.40 -12.20 14.02
C THR A 4 8.98 -12.46 13.54
N VAL A 5 8.28 -13.37 14.20
CA VAL A 5 6.84 -13.61 13.95
C VAL A 5 6.05 -12.31 14.27
N GLU A 6 6.42 -11.61 15.33
CA GLU A 6 5.81 -10.34 15.70
C GLU A 6 6.00 -9.29 14.63
N ASP A 7 7.19 -9.24 14.03
CA ASP A 7 7.46 -8.33 12.89
C ASP A 7 6.57 -8.67 11.71
N ARG A 8 6.38 -9.94 11.41
CA ARG A 8 5.51 -10.39 10.31
C ARG A 8 4.07 -9.94 10.53
N PHE A 9 3.55 -10.09 11.73
CA PHE A 9 2.21 -9.62 12.08
C PHE A 9 2.12 -8.10 11.94
N ALA A 10 3.11 -7.38 12.45
CA ALA A 10 3.13 -5.92 12.39
C ALA A 10 3.14 -5.41 10.95
N ILE A 11 3.94 -6.02 10.08
CA ILE A 11 4.01 -5.64 8.67
C ILE A 11 2.70 -5.95 7.95
N THR A 12 2.12 -7.12 8.22
CA THR A 12 0.84 -7.50 7.61
C THR A 12 -0.29 -6.56 8.02
N GLU A 13 -0.36 -6.17 9.29
CA GLU A 13 -1.33 -5.17 9.76
C GLU A 13 -1.08 -3.81 9.14
N LEU A 14 0.18 -3.41 9.01
CA LEU A 14 0.56 -2.15 8.38
C LEU A 14 -0.02 -2.06 6.96
N ILE A 15 0.16 -3.12 6.20
CA ILE A 15 -0.33 -3.20 4.82
C ILE A 15 -1.86 -3.13 4.77
N ALA A 16 -2.52 -3.84 5.68
CA ALA A 16 -3.98 -3.82 5.77
C ALA A 16 -4.51 -2.44 6.18
N MET A 17 -3.78 -1.73 7.02
CA MET A 17 -4.21 -0.45 7.58
C MET A 17 -4.41 0.63 6.53
N HIS A 18 -3.64 0.61 5.45
CA HIS A 18 -3.80 1.57 4.36
C HIS A 18 -5.24 1.60 3.82
N GLY A 19 -5.80 0.42 3.55
CA GLY A 19 -7.17 0.32 3.06
C GLY A 19 -8.19 0.88 4.06
N HIS A 20 -8.03 0.55 5.33
CA HIS A 20 -8.94 1.07 6.37
C HIS A 20 -8.89 2.60 6.45
N LEU A 21 -7.71 3.18 6.44
CA LEU A 21 -7.58 4.64 6.52
C LEU A 21 -8.17 5.34 5.29
N CYS A 22 -7.96 4.78 4.11
CA CYS A 22 -8.56 5.32 2.89
C CYS A 22 -10.09 5.21 2.93
N ASP A 23 -10.62 4.06 3.29
CA ASP A 23 -12.06 3.82 3.29
C ASP A 23 -12.80 4.68 4.31
N SER A 24 -12.14 4.99 5.43
CA SER A 24 -12.72 5.83 6.49
C SER A 24 -12.45 7.32 6.29
N GLY A 25 -11.73 7.70 5.24
CA GLY A 25 -11.37 9.09 4.99
C GLY A 25 -10.33 9.65 5.94
N GLU A 26 -9.61 8.79 6.65
CA GLU A 26 -8.59 9.19 7.63
C GLU A 26 -7.22 9.38 6.97
N LEU A 27 -7.19 10.18 5.91
CA LEU A 27 -5.98 10.35 5.10
C LEU A 27 -4.87 11.13 5.82
N ASP A 28 -5.21 11.86 6.86
CA ASP A 28 -4.25 12.54 7.73
C ASP A 28 -3.44 11.56 8.57
N ARG A 29 -3.85 10.29 8.66
CA ARG A 29 -3.15 9.24 9.39
C ARG A 29 -2.25 8.36 8.52
N LEU A 30 -2.10 8.66 7.24
CA LEU A 30 -1.29 7.84 6.34
C LEU A 30 0.18 7.75 6.78
N GLY A 31 0.67 8.68 7.58
CA GLY A 31 2.00 8.61 8.20
C GLY A 31 2.18 7.46 9.17
N GLU A 32 1.11 6.81 9.60
CA GLU A 32 1.19 5.58 10.40
C GLU A 32 1.51 4.36 9.55
N VAL A 33 1.37 4.47 8.24
CA VAL A 33 1.62 3.38 7.28
C VAL A 33 2.85 3.65 6.43
N PHE A 34 3.02 4.87 5.99
CA PHE A 34 4.07 5.26 5.04
C PHE A 34 5.11 6.17 5.71
N THR A 35 6.35 6.10 5.22
CA THR A 35 7.37 7.08 5.61
C THR A 35 6.97 8.46 5.09
N THR A 36 7.50 9.51 5.73
CA THR A 36 7.24 10.89 5.32
C THR A 36 7.60 11.14 3.85
N ASP A 37 8.67 10.52 3.38
CA ASP A 37 9.21 10.66 2.04
C ASP A 37 8.82 9.52 1.09
N VAL A 38 7.76 8.80 1.39
CA VAL A 38 7.33 7.64 0.60
C VAL A 38 7.27 7.95 -0.89
N THR A 39 7.66 6.98 -1.71
CA THR A 39 7.42 7.01 -3.15
C THR A 39 6.28 6.05 -3.46
N TYR A 40 5.21 6.57 -4.03
CA TYR A 40 4.04 5.80 -4.42
C TYR A 40 3.95 5.84 -5.94
N ASP A 41 4.18 4.69 -6.56
CA ASP A 41 4.34 4.57 -7.99
C ASP A 41 3.19 3.79 -8.60
N VAL A 42 2.52 4.37 -9.61
CA VAL A 42 1.43 3.71 -10.35
C VAL A 42 1.80 3.73 -11.83
N PRO A 43 2.68 2.80 -12.29
CA PRO A 43 3.22 2.84 -13.63
C PRO A 43 2.16 2.80 -14.74
N ASP A 44 1.05 2.09 -14.53
CA ASP A 44 -0.01 1.98 -15.52
C ASP A 44 -0.64 3.32 -15.90
N PHE A 45 -0.55 4.31 -15.00
CA PHE A 45 -1.06 5.66 -15.26
C PHE A 45 0.07 6.67 -15.40
N GLY A 46 1.33 6.21 -15.44
CA GLY A 46 2.50 7.08 -15.49
C GLY A 46 2.60 8.02 -14.28
N GLN A 47 2.01 7.63 -13.15
CA GLN A 47 1.91 8.46 -11.97
C GLN A 47 2.94 8.06 -10.92
N LYS A 48 3.58 9.05 -10.33
CA LYS A 48 4.52 8.88 -9.23
C LYS A 48 4.28 9.99 -8.21
N ILE A 49 3.91 9.59 -7.00
CA ILE A 49 3.65 10.53 -5.92
C ILE A 49 4.78 10.41 -4.90
N VAL A 50 5.36 11.51 -4.51
CA VAL A 50 6.45 11.56 -3.54
C VAL A 50 5.99 12.31 -2.31
N GLY A 51 6.10 11.67 -1.16
CA GLY A 51 5.74 12.24 0.14
C GLY A 51 4.33 11.88 0.60
N VAL A 52 4.20 11.64 1.89
CA VAL A 52 2.93 11.19 2.49
C VAL A 52 1.85 12.29 2.40
N THR A 53 2.25 13.56 2.48
CA THR A 53 1.31 14.68 2.35
C THR A 53 0.71 14.73 0.94
N ALA A 54 1.55 14.59 -0.08
CA ALA A 54 1.10 14.56 -1.47
C ALA A 54 0.21 13.34 -1.73
N LEU A 55 0.51 12.21 -1.10
CA LEU A 55 -0.30 11.00 -1.21
C LEU A 55 -1.70 11.22 -0.63
N ALA A 56 -1.79 11.86 0.53
CA ALA A 56 -3.08 12.19 1.16
C ALA A 56 -3.88 13.16 0.27
N GLU A 57 -3.22 14.16 -0.29
CA GLU A 57 -3.86 15.13 -1.19
C GLU A 57 -4.39 14.47 -2.46
N ALA A 58 -3.62 13.53 -3.03
CA ALA A 58 -4.05 12.77 -4.20
C ALA A 58 -5.31 11.95 -3.90
N GLY A 59 -5.38 11.34 -2.72
CA GLY A 59 -6.57 10.61 -2.28
C GLY A 59 -7.78 11.53 -2.15
N ARG A 60 -7.62 12.70 -1.56
CA ARG A 60 -8.71 13.66 -1.43
C ARG A 60 -9.18 14.18 -2.80
N ALA A 61 -8.25 14.39 -3.72
CA ALA A 61 -8.58 14.88 -5.05
C ALA A 61 -9.42 13.89 -5.87
N LEU A 62 -9.28 12.59 -5.62
CA LEU A 62 -10.11 11.58 -6.27
C LEU A 62 -11.57 11.66 -5.81
N GLY A 63 -11.80 12.10 -4.57
CA GLY A 63 -13.15 12.25 -4.05
C GLY A 63 -14.01 11.01 -4.25
N GLU A 64 -15.15 11.16 -4.92
CA GLU A 64 -16.10 10.08 -5.17
C GLU A 64 -15.58 9.00 -6.13
N ARG A 65 -14.45 9.22 -6.80
CA ARG A 65 -13.83 8.22 -7.66
C ARG A 65 -12.98 7.22 -6.88
N ASN A 66 -12.81 7.44 -5.58
CA ASN A 66 -12.15 6.46 -4.72
C ASN A 66 -13.02 5.19 -4.61
N PRO A 67 -12.40 4.02 -4.46
CA PRO A 67 -13.14 2.83 -4.05
C PRO A 67 -13.80 3.05 -2.69
N VAL A 68 -14.93 2.39 -2.46
CA VAL A 68 -15.57 2.37 -1.14
C VAL A 68 -14.96 1.31 -0.24
N GLY A 69 -14.27 0.34 -0.82
CA GLY A 69 -13.57 -0.70 -0.06
C GLY A 69 -12.27 -1.08 -0.71
N HIS A 70 -11.20 -1.09 0.08
CA HIS A 70 -9.89 -1.62 -0.31
C HIS A 70 -9.66 -2.90 0.48
N HIS A 71 -9.54 -4.03 -0.22
CA HIS A 71 -9.29 -5.33 0.41
C HIS A 71 -7.91 -5.82 0.01
N VAL A 72 -7.09 -6.14 1.00
CA VAL A 72 -5.72 -6.61 0.76
C VAL A 72 -5.62 -8.07 1.18
N THR A 73 -5.03 -8.87 0.30
CA THR A 73 -4.86 -10.31 0.51
C THR A 73 -3.49 -10.77 0.01
N ASN A 74 -3.19 -12.05 0.20
CA ASN A 74 -2.05 -12.71 -0.44
C ASN A 74 -0.70 -12.05 -0.10
N VAL A 75 -0.52 -11.68 1.16
CA VAL A 75 0.72 -11.03 1.59
C VAL A 75 1.84 -12.06 1.69
N VAL A 76 2.93 -11.80 0.97
CA VAL A 76 4.16 -12.59 1.03
C VAL A 76 5.32 -11.66 1.35
N LEU A 77 6.09 -12.00 2.37
CA LEU A 77 7.21 -11.19 2.84
C LEU A 77 8.53 -11.84 2.49
N SER A 78 9.48 -11.04 2.03
CA SER A 78 10.85 -11.48 1.74
C SER A 78 11.83 -10.53 2.41
N GLU A 79 12.71 -11.08 3.25
CA GLU A 79 13.76 -10.29 3.89
C GLU A 79 14.84 -9.97 2.87
N GLN A 80 15.32 -8.74 2.89
CA GLN A 80 16.40 -8.29 2.02
C GLN A 80 17.70 -8.21 2.80
N ALA A 81 18.83 -8.29 2.09
CA ALA A 81 20.16 -8.29 2.70
C ALA A 81 20.45 -7.00 3.49
N ASP A 82 19.80 -5.90 3.13
CA ASP A 82 19.97 -4.60 3.78
C ASP A 82 19.09 -4.40 5.03
N GLY A 83 18.33 -5.42 5.42
CA GLY A 83 17.43 -5.35 6.56
C GLY A 83 16.03 -4.84 6.22
N HIS A 84 15.79 -4.40 4.99
CA HIS A 84 14.45 -4.06 4.53
C HIS A 84 13.65 -5.32 4.25
N VAL A 85 12.33 -5.19 4.19
CA VAL A 85 11.44 -6.29 3.84
C VAL A 85 10.72 -5.92 2.55
N HIS A 86 10.74 -6.83 1.59
CA HIS A 86 9.90 -6.69 0.41
C HIS A 86 8.60 -7.42 0.68
N ALA A 87 7.47 -6.73 0.49
CA ALA A 87 6.14 -7.31 0.67
C ALA A 87 5.40 -7.26 -0.66
N ARG A 88 4.90 -8.41 -1.08
CA ARG A 88 4.03 -8.50 -2.26
C ARG A 88 2.65 -8.92 -1.78
N SER A 89 1.63 -8.23 -2.28
CA SER A 89 0.25 -8.51 -1.88
C SER A 89 -0.71 -8.21 -3.04
N LYS A 90 -1.96 -8.61 -2.86
CA LYS A 90 -3.03 -8.33 -3.82
C LYS A 90 -3.99 -7.34 -3.21
N GLY A 91 -4.49 -6.44 -4.05
CA GLY A 91 -5.51 -5.50 -3.65
C GLY A 91 -6.75 -5.63 -4.52
N ILE A 92 -7.91 -5.50 -3.90
CA ILE A 92 -9.19 -5.44 -4.59
C ILE A 92 -9.84 -4.13 -4.20
N GLY A 93 -10.13 -3.29 -5.18
CA GLY A 93 -10.92 -2.09 -4.97
C GLY A 93 -12.37 -2.36 -5.36
N ILE A 94 -13.29 -2.10 -4.44
CA ILE A 94 -14.72 -2.19 -4.71
C ILE A 94 -15.23 -0.76 -4.84
N TYR A 95 -15.93 -0.46 -5.93
CA TYR A 95 -16.46 0.87 -6.20
C TYR A 95 -17.95 0.94 -5.84
N ALA A 96 -18.44 2.17 -5.62
CA ALA A 96 -19.82 2.39 -5.20
C ALA A 96 -20.85 1.82 -6.18
N ASN A 97 -20.50 1.74 -7.47
CA ASN A 97 -21.38 1.17 -8.50
C ASN A 97 -21.31 -0.36 -8.57
N GLY A 98 -20.57 -1.00 -7.67
CA GLY A 98 -20.46 -2.47 -7.61
C GLY A 98 -19.36 -3.06 -8.50
N THR A 99 -18.65 -2.25 -9.27
CA THR A 99 -17.51 -2.76 -10.05
C THR A 99 -16.31 -2.97 -9.16
N SER A 100 -15.36 -3.78 -9.63
CA SER A 100 -14.14 -4.07 -8.88
C SER A 100 -12.92 -3.99 -9.79
N GLY A 101 -11.77 -3.74 -9.17
CA GLY A 101 -10.49 -3.75 -9.85
C GLY A 101 -9.47 -4.54 -9.05
N SER A 102 -8.53 -5.15 -9.73
CA SER A 102 -7.50 -5.97 -9.12
C SER A 102 -6.13 -5.33 -9.33
N VAL A 103 -5.33 -5.29 -8.28
CA VAL A 103 -3.96 -4.79 -8.34
C VAL A 103 -3.00 -5.73 -7.63
N THR A 104 -1.73 -5.61 -7.96
CA THR A 104 -0.64 -6.20 -7.17
C THR A 104 0.12 -5.05 -6.55
N TYR A 105 0.37 -5.13 -5.24
CA TYR A 105 1.24 -4.19 -4.55
C TYR A 105 2.63 -4.80 -4.38
N GLU A 106 3.65 -4.01 -4.65
CA GLU A 106 5.03 -4.37 -4.34
C GLU A 106 5.57 -3.27 -3.44
N ASP A 107 5.83 -3.63 -2.19
CA ASP A 107 6.20 -2.68 -1.15
C ASP A 107 7.62 -2.92 -0.67
N THR A 108 8.34 -1.83 -0.40
CA THR A 108 9.54 -1.86 0.42
C THR A 108 9.15 -1.37 1.81
N VAL A 109 9.36 -2.21 2.80
CA VAL A 109 9.00 -1.93 4.19
C VAL A 109 10.27 -1.77 5.00
N VAL A 110 10.35 -0.69 5.75
CA VAL A 110 11.56 -0.34 6.51
C VAL A 110 11.23 -0.23 7.98
N ARG A 111 12.23 -0.57 8.81
CA ARG A 111 12.11 -0.42 10.26
C ARG A 111 12.29 1.04 10.62
N VAL A 112 11.41 1.54 11.48
CA VAL A 112 11.49 2.88 12.04
C VAL A 112 11.53 2.79 13.57
N GLU A 113 11.65 3.92 14.26
CA GLU A 113 11.75 3.94 15.72
C GLU A 113 10.61 3.18 16.40
N ASN A 114 9.39 3.37 15.91
CA ASN A 114 8.17 2.81 16.52
C ASN A 114 7.55 1.70 15.67
N GLY A 115 8.34 0.89 15.00
CA GLY A 115 7.84 -0.23 14.23
C GLY A 115 8.27 -0.23 12.78
N TRP A 116 7.33 -0.36 11.88
CA TRP A 116 7.59 -0.50 10.44
C TRP A 116 6.80 0.53 9.64
N ARG A 117 7.33 0.90 8.48
CA ARG A 117 6.62 1.79 7.52
C ARG A 117 6.95 1.37 6.10
N ILE A 118 6.03 1.64 5.18
CA ILE A 118 6.26 1.46 3.75
C ILE A 118 7.00 2.70 3.25
N SER A 119 8.18 2.51 2.67
CA SER A 119 8.98 3.61 2.09
C SER A 119 8.77 3.73 0.59
N HIS A 120 8.34 2.65 -0.06
CA HIS A 120 8.06 2.63 -1.49
C HIS A 120 6.94 1.64 -1.75
N ARG A 121 5.94 2.07 -2.52
CA ARG A 121 4.87 1.19 -3.01
C ARG A 121 4.77 1.33 -4.52
N LYS A 122 4.74 0.20 -5.20
CA LYS A 122 4.40 0.13 -6.61
C LYS A 122 3.05 -0.58 -6.74
N THR A 123 2.10 0.05 -7.40
CA THR A 123 0.76 -0.52 -7.63
C THR A 123 0.63 -0.89 -9.08
N LEU A 124 0.44 -2.17 -9.36
CA LEU A 124 0.34 -2.71 -10.71
C LEU A 124 -1.09 -3.18 -10.97
N ALA A 125 -1.77 -2.55 -11.91
CA ALA A 125 -3.12 -2.96 -12.28
C ALA A 125 -3.08 -4.34 -12.95
N ARG A 126 -4.05 -5.19 -12.63
CA ARG A 126 -4.17 -6.54 -13.19
C ARG A 126 -5.45 -6.59 -14.01
N ARG A 127 -5.32 -6.58 -15.33
CA ARG A 127 -6.46 -6.43 -16.24
C ARG A 127 -6.67 -7.61 -17.18
N ALA A 128 -5.68 -8.50 -17.27
CA ALA A 128 -5.74 -9.65 -18.16
C ALA A 128 -5.10 -10.86 -17.49
N PRO A 129 -5.47 -12.09 -17.90
CA PRO A 129 -4.87 -13.29 -17.32
C PRO A 129 -3.38 -13.40 -17.61
N LEU A 130 -2.70 -14.19 -16.80
CA LEU A 130 -1.31 -14.61 -17.01
C LEU A 130 -0.32 -13.44 -17.11
N GLY A 131 -0.53 -12.41 -16.31
CA GLY A 131 0.39 -11.29 -16.22
C GLY A 131 0.18 -10.20 -17.26
N GLY A 132 -0.91 -10.29 -17.99
CA GLY A 132 -1.25 -9.25 -18.97
C GLY A 132 -1.74 -7.95 -18.38
#